data_4895f8a329cfeff2ee88447b70a29880
#
_entry.id   4895f8a329cfeff2ee88447b70a29880
#
_cell.length_a   1.000
_cell.length_b   1.000
_cell.length_c   1.000
_cell.angle_alpha   90.00
_cell.angle_beta   90.00
_cell.angle_gamma   90.00
#
_symmetry.space_group_name_H-M   'P 1'
#
loop_
_entity.id
_entity.type
_entity.pdbx_description
1 polymer ?
#
loop_
_entity_poly.entity_id
_entity_poly.type
_entity_poly.pdbx_seq_one_letter_code
_entity_poly.pdbx_strand_id
1 'polypeptide(L)'
;MKTGFSRNKLKYSVNEKFFDTWTSQMTYVLGFTFADGNIYKTSLGWDLQEKDKEILLKIKKAILATYPIKFRRSSYRLRISNRILIDGAIRKGLLPKKNIRNELPNIPTQYLRHFVRGYLD
;
A
#
# COMPACT_ATOMS: atom_id res chain seq x y z
N MET A 1 -19.00 -19.31 15.97
CA MET A 1 -18.54 -18.98 15.65
C MET A 1 -17.89 -18.36 15.11
N LYS A 2 -17.56 -18.60 14.68
CA LYS A 2 -17.16 -17.64 14.03
C LYS A 2 -16.37 -16.68 14.74
N THR A 3 -16.28 -16.65 15.94
CA THR A 3 -15.60 -15.66 16.74
C THR A 3 -14.10 -15.71 16.57
N GLY A 4 -13.52 -16.88 16.47
CA GLY A 4 -12.08 -16.97 16.28
C GLY A 4 -11.62 -16.27 15.03
N PHE A 5 -12.42 -16.40 14.01
CA PHE A 5 -12.15 -15.76 12.76
C PHE A 5 -12.16 -14.23 12.90
N SER A 6 -13.10 -13.69 13.65
CA SER A 6 -13.17 -12.25 13.88
C SER A 6 -11.96 -11.75 14.66
N ARG A 7 -11.52 -12.52 15.64
CA ARG A 7 -10.36 -12.12 16.43
C ARG A 7 -9.12 -11.99 15.58
N ASN A 8 -8.95 -12.88 14.59
CA ASN A 8 -7.80 -12.79 13.70
C ASN A 8 -7.82 -11.50 12.91
N LYS A 9 -8.99 -11.07 12.50
CA LYS A 9 -9.11 -9.83 11.76
C LYS A 9 -8.77 -8.62 12.61
N LEU A 10 -8.98 -8.72 13.92
CA LEU A 10 -8.73 -7.61 14.83
C LEU A 10 -7.31 -7.55 15.34
N LYS A 11 -6.47 -8.52 14.95
CA LYS A 11 -5.11 -8.55 15.45
C LYS A 11 -4.29 -7.35 15.02
N TYR A 12 -4.48 -6.91 13.79
CA TYR A 12 -3.77 -5.75 13.27
C TYR A 12 -4.78 -4.78 12.67
N SER A 13 -4.40 -3.52 12.63
CA SER A 13 -5.28 -2.49 12.12
C SER A 13 -4.54 -1.58 11.15
N VAL A 14 -5.30 -0.80 10.40
CA VAL A 14 -4.77 0.13 9.42
C VAL A 14 -5.85 1.18 9.18
N ASN A 15 -5.47 2.35 8.69
CA ASN A 15 -6.45 3.31 8.24
C ASN A 15 -7.01 2.81 6.91
N GLU A 16 -8.10 2.07 6.98
CA GLU A 16 -8.61 1.37 5.81
C GLU A 16 -9.17 2.32 4.75
N LYS A 17 -9.38 3.59 5.09
CA LYS A 17 -9.85 4.59 4.13
C LYS A 17 -8.73 5.49 3.63
N PHE A 18 -7.48 5.08 3.83
CA PHE A 18 -6.33 5.89 3.46
C PHE A 18 -6.37 6.36 2.01
N PHE A 19 -6.78 5.49 1.09
CA PHE A 19 -6.78 5.84 -0.32
C PHE A 19 -8.04 6.54 -0.80
N ASP A 20 -9.00 6.79 0.08
CA ASP A 20 -10.26 7.37 -0.35
C ASP A 20 -10.18 8.84 -0.72
N THR A 21 -9.27 9.58 -0.12
CA THR A 21 -9.17 11.03 -0.30
C THR A 21 -7.81 11.40 -0.86
N TRP A 22 -7.79 12.25 -1.87
CA TRP A 22 -6.54 12.75 -2.43
C TRP A 22 -5.86 13.68 -1.44
N THR A 23 -4.64 13.33 -1.05
CA THR A 23 -3.75 14.19 -0.27
C THR A 23 -2.36 13.99 -0.81
N SER A 24 -1.45 14.91 -0.45
CA SER A 24 -0.05 14.76 -0.87
C SER A 24 0.53 13.46 -0.38
N GLN A 25 0.25 13.10 0.86
CA GLN A 25 0.79 11.88 1.46
C GLN A 25 0.23 10.64 0.78
N MET A 26 -1.10 10.60 0.58
CA MET A 26 -1.71 9.46 -0.07
C MET A 26 -1.19 9.28 -1.48
N THR A 27 -1.05 10.39 -2.20
CA THR A 27 -0.62 10.34 -3.58
C THR A 27 0.82 9.87 -3.69
N TYR A 28 1.67 10.26 -2.75
CA TYR A 28 3.04 9.76 -2.71
C TYR A 28 3.05 8.24 -2.50
N VAL A 29 2.27 7.77 -1.52
CA VAL A 29 2.19 6.33 -1.26
C VAL A 29 1.63 5.58 -2.46
N LEU A 30 0.61 6.15 -3.11
CA LEU A 30 0.04 5.54 -4.29
C LEU A 30 1.09 5.40 -5.39
N GLY A 31 1.88 6.46 -5.62
CA GLY A 31 2.94 6.42 -6.64
C GLY A 31 3.99 5.37 -6.34
N PHE A 32 4.44 5.31 -5.10
CA PHE A 32 5.41 4.31 -4.71
C PHE A 32 4.83 2.90 -4.85
N THR A 33 3.57 2.73 -4.47
CA THR A 33 2.91 1.44 -4.58
C THR A 33 2.72 1.03 -6.03
N PHE A 34 2.43 1.99 -6.88
CA PHE A 34 2.28 1.71 -8.30
C PHE A 34 3.57 1.15 -8.89
N ALA A 35 4.71 1.67 -8.45
CA ALA A 35 6.00 1.19 -8.94
C ALA A 35 6.45 -0.11 -8.27
N ASP A 36 6.35 -0.18 -6.96
CA ASP A 36 6.99 -1.26 -6.19
C ASP A 36 6.06 -2.08 -5.32
N GLY A 37 4.79 -1.72 -5.25
CA GLY A 37 3.84 -2.47 -4.46
C GLY A 37 3.25 -3.63 -5.23
N ASN A 38 2.47 -4.41 -4.55
CA ASN A 38 1.87 -5.59 -5.14
C ASN A 38 0.53 -5.91 -4.48
N ILE A 39 -0.49 -6.08 -5.31
CA ILE A 39 -1.77 -6.60 -4.83
C ILE A 39 -1.81 -8.08 -5.17
N TYR A 40 -2.00 -8.91 -4.16
CA TYR A 40 -2.06 -10.34 -4.36
C TYR A 40 -3.26 -10.88 -3.60
N LYS A 41 -4.30 -11.24 -4.33
CA LYS A 41 -5.54 -11.77 -3.76
C LYS A 41 -6.10 -10.82 -2.71
N THR A 42 -5.84 -11.10 -1.45
CA THR A 42 -6.45 -10.35 -0.34
C THR A 42 -5.44 -9.49 0.41
N SER A 43 -4.28 -9.25 -0.17
CA SER A 43 -3.28 -8.43 0.51
C SER A 43 -2.68 -7.41 -0.41
N LEU A 44 -2.26 -6.30 0.19
CA LEU A 44 -1.49 -5.26 -0.46
C LEU A 44 -0.14 -5.24 0.26
N GLY A 45 0.94 -5.29 -0.50
CA GLY A 45 2.22 -5.39 0.15
C GLY A 45 3.37 -4.76 -0.61
N TRP A 46 4.48 -4.65 0.11
CA TRP A 46 5.74 -4.13 -0.40
C TRP A 46 6.86 -5.00 0.11
N ASP A 47 7.79 -5.35 -0.78
CA ASP A 47 9.00 -6.08 -0.43
C ASP A 47 10.17 -5.20 -0.85
N LEU A 48 10.94 -4.72 0.12
CA LEU A 48 12.01 -3.76 -0.15
C LEU A 48 13.33 -4.24 0.41
N GLN A 49 14.41 -3.82 -0.25
CA GLN A 49 15.74 -4.13 0.22
C GLN A 49 16.09 -3.29 1.44
N GLU A 50 17.16 -3.67 2.10
CA GLU A 50 17.63 -2.97 3.31
C GLU A 50 17.76 -1.47 3.09
N LYS A 51 18.30 -1.06 1.97
CA LYS A 51 18.55 0.35 1.71
C LYS A 51 17.27 1.17 1.63
N ASP A 52 16.14 0.52 1.38
CA ASP A 52 14.86 1.20 1.25
C ASP A 52 13.95 1.01 2.46
N LYS A 53 14.49 0.47 3.53
CA LYS A 53 13.71 0.20 4.73
C LYS A 53 13.03 1.45 5.26
N GLU A 54 13.69 2.59 5.15
CA GLU A 54 13.12 3.85 5.65
C GLU A 54 11.81 4.19 4.95
N ILE A 55 11.75 3.91 3.66
CA ILE A 55 10.53 4.17 2.91
C ILE A 55 9.41 3.30 3.43
N LEU A 56 9.70 2.04 3.71
CA LEU A 56 8.69 1.12 4.22
C LEU A 56 8.15 1.57 5.58
N LEU A 57 9.04 2.06 6.44
CA LEU A 57 8.63 2.61 7.72
C LEU A 57 7.73 3.82 7.54
N LYS A 58 8.07 4.67 6.58
CA LYS A 58 7.28 5.86 6.28
C LYS A 58 5.88 5.47 5.81
N ILE A 59 5.79 4.47 4.94
CA ILE A 59 4.50 4.00 4.44
C ILE A 59 3.66 3.45 5.59
N LYS A 60 4.27 2.61 6.41
CA LYS A 60 3.56 2.02 7.54
C LYS A 60 2.98 3.09 8.44
N LYS A 61 3.76 4.13 8.71
CA LYS A 61 3.31 5.23 9.55
C LYS A 61 2.19 6.01 8.88
N ALA A 62 2.32 6.25 7.58
CA ALA A 62 1.34 7.03 6.84
C ALA A 62 -0.04 6.37 6.85
N ILE A 63 -0.08 5.06 6.67
CA ILE A 63 -1.37 4.35 6.62
C ILE A 63 -1.82 3.90 8.00
N LEU A 64 -1.09 4.28 9.06
CA LEU A 64 -1.42 3.93 10.43
C LEU A 64 -1.55 2.43 10.64
N ALA A 65 -0.64 1.67 10.06
CA ALA A 65 -0.70 0.22 10.14
C ALA A 65 0.00 -0.31 11.38
N THR A 66 -0.66 -1.24 12.06
CA THR A 66 -0.01 -1.97 13.16
C THR A 66 0.53 -3.32 12.69
N TYR A 67 0.32 -3.65 11.42
CA TYR A 67 0.89 -4.85 10.83
C TYR A 67 2.41 -4.81 10.94
N PRO A 68 3.06 -5.94 11.27
CA PRO A 68 4.51 -5.92 11.46
C PRO A 68 5.26 -5.91 10.14
N ILE A 69 6.44 -5.30 10.16
CA ILE A 69 7.37 -5.42 9.06
C ILE A 69 8.20 -6.66 9.35
N LYS A 70 8.28 -7.56 8.37
CA LYS A 70 9.01 -8.82 8.54
C LYS A 70 10.22 -8.85 7.63
N PHE A 71 11.28 -9.47 8.12
CA PHE A 71 12.49 -9.63 7.33
C PHE A 71 12.55 -11.06 6.80
N ARG A 72 12.60 -11.23 5.50
CA ARG A 72 12.68 -12.54 4.88
C ARG A 72 13.54 -12.47 3.63
N ARG A 73 14.49 -13.42 3.53
CA ARG A 73 15.29 -13.58 2.32
C ARG A 73 15.93 -12.27 1.88
N SER A 74 16.53 -11.58 2.83
CA SER A 74 17.25 -10.33 2.57
C SER A 74 16.35 -9.17 2.18
N SER A 75 15.06 -9.26 2.45
CA SER A 75 14.17 -8.13 2.18
C SER A 75 13.27 -7.87 3.36
N TYR A 76 12.80 -6.63 3.43
CA TYR A 76 11.81 -6.22 4.42
C TYR A 76 10.45 -6.22 3.76
N ARG A 77 9.47 -6.79 4.45
CA ARG A 77 8.15 -7.01 3.88
C ARG A 77 7.07 -6.46 4.78
N LEU A 78 6.16 -5.71 4.19
CA LEU A 78 4.94 -5.27 4.87
C LEU A 78 3.76 -5.75 4.03
N ARG A 79 2.84 -6.47 4.66
CA ARG A 79 1.66 -7.00 4.00
C ARG A 79 0.42 -6.60 4.78
N ILE A 80 -0.53 -6.01 4.09
CA ILE A 80 -1.77 -5.54 4.71
C ILE A 80 -2.92 -6.34 4.14
N SER A 81 -3.63 -7.07 5.01
CA SER A 81 -4.78 -7.86 4.62
C SER A 81 -6.05 -7.13 5.04
N ASN A 82 -6.46 -6.16 4.24
CA ASN A 82 -7.65 -5.38 4.53
C ASN A 82 -8.35 -5.05 3.22
N ARG A 83 -9.55 -5.63 3.06
CA ARG A 83 -10.26 -5.52 1.81
C ARG A 83 -10.67 -4.09 1.49
N ILE A 84 -11.06 -3.34 2.50
CA ILE A 84 -11.49 -1.97 2.28
C ILE A 84 -10.34 -1.11 1.79
N LEU A 85 -9.16 -1.28 2.37
CA LEU A 85 -7.98 -0.56 1.93
C LEU A 85 -7.64 -0.91 0.49
N ILE A 86 -7.65 -2.20 0.18
CA ILE A 86 -7.31 -2.67 -1.17
C ILE A 86 -8.30 -2.12 -2.19
N ASP A 87 -9.59 -2.17 -1.87
CA ASP A 87 -10.60 -1.64 -2.78
C ASP A 87 -10.41 -0.16 -3.03
N GLY A 88 -10.01 0.59 -2.01
CA GLY A 88 -9.72 2.01 -2.17
C GLY A 88 -8.56 2.25 -3.12
N ALA A 89 -7.50 1.45 -2.98
CA ALA A 89 -6.35 1.57 -3.87
C ALA A 89 -6.73 1.22 -5.30
N ILE A 90 -7.54 0.19 -5.47
CA ILE A 90 -7.99 -0.21 -6.81
C ILE A 90 -8.82 0.90 -7.45
N ARG A 91 -9.70 1.53 -6.69
CA ARG A 91 -10.50 2.64 -7.22
C ARG A 91 -9.62 3.79 -7.67
N LYS A 92 -8.45 3.94 -7.08
CA LYS A 92 -7.50 5.00 -7.47
C LYS A 92 -6.59 4.56 -8.60
N GLY A 93 -6.79 3.36 -9.16
CA GLY A 93 -6.09 2.92 -10.34
C GLY A 93 -5.02 1.88 -10.15
N LEU A 94 -4.82 1.41 -8.92
CA LEU A 94 -3.83 0.37 -8.68
C LEU A 94 -4.41 -0.98 -9.09
N LEU A 95 -3.63 -1.74 -9.86
CA LEU A 95 -4.06 -3.05 -10.35
C LEU A 95 -3.07 -4.11 -9.91
N PRO A 96 -3.52 -5.38 -9.81
CA PRO A 96 -2.58 -6.47 -9.54
C PRO A 96 -1.47 -6.50 -10.59
N LYS A 97 -0.27 -6.90 -10.17
CA LYS A 97 0.87 -6.88 -11.07
C LYS A 97 0.72 -7.77 -12.28
N LYS A 98 0.02 -8.88 -12.13
CA LYS A 98 -0.16 -9.76 -13.27
C LYS A 98 -0.99 -9.12 -14.36
N ASN A 99 -1.76 -8.09 -14.05
CA ASN A 99 -2.44 -7.31 -15.07
C ASN A 99 -1.47 -6.24 -15.54
N ILE A 100 -1.49 -5.98 -16.84
CA ILE A 100 -0.60 -4.98 -17.40
C ILE A 100 -1.03 -3.61 -16.94
N ARG A 101 -0.08 -2.86 -16.37
CA ARG A 101 -0.33 -1.50 -15.94
C ARG A 101 0.26 -0.56 -16.97
N ASN A 102 -0.42 -0.46 -18.09
CA ASN A 102 0.04 0.37 -19.18
C ASN A 102 -0.29 1.83 -19.02
N GLU A 103 -1.25 2.12 -18.14
CA GLU A 103 -1.74 3.48 -18.00
C GLU A 103 -1.58 3.92 -16.55
N LEU A 104 -1.18 5.17 -16.39
CA LEU A 104 -1.12 5.76 -15.07
C LEU A 104 -2.53 6.07 -14.59
N PRO A 105 -2.73 6.09 -13.27
CA PRO A 105 -4.02 6.52 -12.73
C PRO A 105 -4.35 7.94 -13.13
N ASN A 106 -5.63 8.26 -13.08
CA ASN A 106 -6.08 9.61 -13.38
C ASN A 106 -5.91 10.46 -12.13
N ILE A 107 -4.80 11.18 -12.05
CA ILE A 107 -4.40 11.90 -10.85
C ILE A 107 -4.71 13.38 -11.01
N PRO A 108 -5.38 14.00 -10.02
CA PRO A 108 -5.58 15.45 -10.08
C PRO A 108 -4.25 16.17 -10.24
N THR A 109 -4.24 17.19 -11.10
CA THR A 109 -3.00 17.87 -11.46
C THR A 109 -2.21 18.35 -10.25
N GLN A 110 -2.89 18.87 -9.23
CA GLN A 110 -2.21 19.42 -8.07
C GLN A 110 -1.45 18.36 -7.25
N TYR A 111 -1.76 17.09 -7.45
CA TYR A 111 -1.09 16.01 -6.74
C TYR A 111 -0.11 15.23 -7.61
N LEU A 112 -0.06 15.53 -8.88
CA LEU A 112 0.75 14.75 -9.81
C LEU A 112 2.20 14.67 -9.41
N ARG A 113 2.78 15.76 -8.94
CA ARG A 113 4.19 15.76 -8.54
C ARG A 113 4.47 14.80 -7.39
N HIS A 114 3.50 14.62 -6.51
CA HIS A 114 3.67 13.71 -5.39
C HIS A 114 3.64 12.26 -5.86
N PHE A 115 2.80 11.97 -6.84
CA PHE A 115 2.76 10.64 -7.45
C PHE A 115 4.10 10.34 -8.11
N VAL A 116 4.60 11.28 -8.90
CA VAL A 116 5.86 11.08 -9.60
C VAL A 116 7.00 10.86 -8.60
N ARG A 117 7.04 11.65 -7.54
CA ARG A 117 8.06 11.49 -6.53
C ARG A 117 8.01 10.11 -5.89
N GLY A 118 6.80 9.65 -5.54
CA GLY A 118 6.67 8.31 -4.98
C GLY A 118 7.06 7.23 -5.97
N TYR A 119 6.67 7.40 -7.21
CA TYR A 119 6.98 6.43 -8.25
C TYR A 119 8.50 6.30 -8.46
N LEU A 120 9.22 7.40 -8.36
CA LEU A 120 10.67 7.41 -8.60
C LEU A 120 11.49 7.05 -7.37
N ASP A 121 10.91 7.11 -6.18
CA ASP A 121 11.63 6.70 -4.99
C ASP A 121 11.75 5.19 -4.95
#